data_d5700fcb3486c867654bdac1e458b3ba
#
_entry.id   d5700fcb3486c867654bdac1e458b3ba
#
_cell.length_a   1.000
_cell.length_b   1.000
_cell.length_c   1.000
_cell.angle_alpha   90.00
_cell.angle_beta   90.00
_cell.angle_gamma   90.00
#
_symmetry.space_group_name_H-M   'P 1'
#
loop_
_entity.id
_entity.type
_entity.pdbx_description
1 polymer ?
#
loop_
_entity_poly.entity_id
_entity_poly.type
_entity_poly.pdbx_seq_one_letter_code
_entity_poly.pdbx_strand_id
1 'polypeptide(L)'
;MPEGHSVHRIARQFKVNFVGQRPAVSSPQGRFAEGAAMIDGREMTDARAVGKQMFLEFDHGDWLRVHLGIYGAWDFAGDVRVDPTIQIHGYTPGHSKLGQTGEYSRPDGAVGKHISAVDRDGEDSVTSIGAPRRARVRMAEQDSERDDQRAFPPDPVGQVRVRLLTETVCADLRGPTACEVLTPGEVDKVLQRLGPDPANENTPAERDRFVDRASAKRTAIGLVLMDQSVLAGIGNVYRAELLFRAGIDPHTPANSIDLAALEALWDDWAKLLDIGITVGQMITIDGLEGADYDRALRERDERHWVYKLEGTPCKRCGTNITLEEMGKRKLYWCAGCQH
;
A
#
# COMPACT_ATOMS: atom_id res chain seq x y z
N MET A 1 3.08 -2.65 7.07
CA MET A 1 4.05 -1.74 6.44
C MET A 1 3.56 -1.49 5.03
N PRO A 2 3.39 -0.23 4.61
CA PRO A 2 2.87 0.05 3.28
C PRO A 2 3.78 -0.53 2.20
N GLU A 3 3.20 -1.28 1.26
CA GLU A 3 3.86 -1.77 0.04
C GLU A 3 3.09 -1.25 -1.18
N GLY A 4 3.43 -1.67 -2.39
CA GLY A 4 2.85 -1.12 -3.62
C GLY A 4 1.32 -1.08 -3.62
N HIS A 5 0.67 -2.17 -3.19
CA HIS A 5 -0.79 -2.26 -3.15
C HIS A 5 -1.45 -1.15 -2.31
N SER A 6 -0.88 -0.82 -1.13
CA SER A 6 -1.41 0.24 -0.28
C SER A 6 -1.35 1.61 -0.97
N VAL A 7 -0.25 1.89 -1.69
CA VAL A 7 -0.05 3.18 -2.36
C VAL A 7 -0.98 3.32 -3.57
N HIS A 8 -1.18 2.24 -4.32
CA HIS A 8 -2.16 2.21 -5.41
C HIS A 8 -3.60 2.42 -4.91
N ARG A 9 -3.96 1.79 -3.77
CA ARG A 9 -5.27 2.03 -3.14
C ARG A 9 -5.48 3.49 -2.75
N ILE A 10 -4.47 4.11 -2.14
CA ILE A 10 -4.50 5.52 -1.78
C ILE A 10 -4.67 6.40 -3.03
N ALA A 11 -3.93 6.13 -4.10
CA ALA A 11 -4.05 6.88 -5.35
C ALA A 11 -5.45 6.77 -5.95
N ARG A 12 -6.07 5.57 -5.93
CA ARG A 12 -7.46 5.36 -6.35
C ARG A 12 -8.45 6.15 -5.47
N GLN A 13 -8.24 6.20 -4.15
CA GLN A 13 -9.08 7.02 -3.26
C GLN A 13 -8.96 8.51 -3.56
N PHE A 14 -7.75 9.01 -3.84
CA PHE A 14 -7.57 10.39 -4.30
C PHE A 14 -8.26 10.64 -5.64
N LYS A 15 -8.17 9.69 -6.56
CA LYS A 15 -8.78 9.83 -7.89
C LYS A 15 -10.29 10.06 -7.84
N VAL A 16 -11.01 9.31 -7.00
CA VAL A 16 -12.48 9.41 -6.90
C VAL A 16 -12.97 10.53 -5.98
N ASN A 17 -12.11 11.06 -5.09
CA ASN A 17 -12.54 12.05 -4.10
C ASN A 17 -11.97 13.45 -4.33
N PHE A 18 -10.82 13.58 -5.02
CA PHE A 18 -10.11 14.85 -5.13
C PHE A 18 -9.84 15.31 -6.56
N VAL A 19 -9.75 14.40 -7.55
CA VAL A 19 -9.53 14.81 -8.95
C VAL A 19 -10.74 15.61 -9.43
N GLY A 20 -10.47 16.78 -10.07
CA GLY A 20 -11.46 17.76 -10.46
C GLY A 20 -11.91 18.68 -9.32
N GLN A 21 -11.33 18.59 -8.12
CA GLN A 21 -11.59 19.45 -6.98
C GLN A 21 -10.43 20.45 -6.76
N ARG A 22 -10.72 21.55 -6.06
CA ARG A 22 -9.75 22.56 -5.62
C ARG A 22 -9.61 22.51 -4.09
N PRO A 23 -8.84 21.55 -3.53
CA PRO A 23 -8.72 21.42 -2.10
C PRO A 23 -7.99 22.61 -1.48
N ALA A 24 -8.43 23.05 -0.31
CA ALA A 24 -7.60 23.88 0.57
C ALA A 24 -6.48 22.97 1.12
N VAL A 25 -5.22 23.40 0.95
CA VAL A 25 -4.05 22.63 1.36
C VAL A 25 -3.32 23.34 2.49
N SER A 26 -3.03 22.62 3.55
CA SER A 26 -2.32 23.14 4.71
C SER A 26 -1.30 22.14 5.26
N SER A 27 -0.39 22.63 6.10
CA SER A 27 0.57 21.80 6.83
C SER A 27 0.41 22.04 8.34
N PRO A 28 -0.50 21.33 9.02
CA PRO A 28 -0.77 21.57 10.45
C PRO A 28 0.47 21.49 11.35
N GLN A 29 1.42 20.61 11.06
CA GLN A 29 2.70 20.55 11.80
C GLN A 29 3.77 21.53 11.28
N GLY A 30 3.52 22.27 10.19
CA GLY A 30 4.41 23.29 9.63
C GLY A 30 5.56 22.80 8.74
N ARG A 31 5.91 21.52 8.77
CA ARG A 31 7.10 21.00 8.03
C ARG A 31 6.95 20.94 6.51
N PHE A 32 5.76 21.22 5.99
CA PHE A 32 5.46 21.25 4.56
C PHE A 32 4.74 22.58 4.17
N ALA A 33 4.87 23.63 4.95
CA ALA A 33 4.13 24.88 4.76
C ALA A 33 4.39 25.52 3.38
N GLU A 34 5.64 25.54 2.92
CA GLU A 34 6.00 26.09 1.60
C GLU A 34 5.36 25.26 0.48
N GLY A 35 5.49 23.93 0.52
CA GLY A 35 4.87 23.06 -0.49
C GLY A 35 3.35 23.10 -0.45
N ALA A 36 2.74 23.23 0.74
CA ALA A 36 1.30 23.42 0.84
C ALA A 36 0.84 24.70 0.15
N ALA A 37 1.56 25.81 0.35
CA ALA A 37 1.23 27.09 -0.28
C ALA A 37 1.34 27.06 -1.82
N MET A 38 2.19 26.21 -2.40
CA MET A 38 2.34 26.07 -3.86
C MET A 38 1.10 25.45 -4.51
N ILE A 39 0.44 24.54 -3.80
CA ILE A 39 -0.67 23.73 -4.33
C ILE A 39 -2.04 24.07 -3.69
N ASP A 40 -2.08 25.02 -2.76
CA ASP A 40 -3.32 25.45 -2.10
C ASP A 40 -4.31 26.06 -3.10
N GLY A 41 -5.56 25.57 -3.08
CA GLY A 41 -6.62 26.01 -3.98
C GLY A 41 -6.42 25.66 -5.47
N ARG A 42 -5.38 24.91 -5.81
CA ARG A 42 -5.17 24.41 -7.17
C ARG A 42 -6.04 23.19 -7.44
N GLU A 43 -6.49 23.05 -8.69
CA GLU A 43 -7.28 21.88 -9.10
C GLU A 43 -6.38 20.65 -9.19
N MET A 44 -6.78 19.57 -8.52
CA MET A 44 -6.11 18.29 -8.70
C MET A 44 -6.55 17.65 -10.01
N THR A 45 -5.61 17.41 -10.94
CA THR A 45 -5.90 16.90 -12.28
C THR A 45 -5.68 15.41 -12.43
N ASP A 46 -4.77 14.83 -11.64
CA ASP A 46 -4.54 13.38 -11.61
C ASP A 46 -4.05 12.90 -10.24
N ALA A 47 -4.23 11.61 -9.98
CA ALA A 47 -3.71 10.90 -8.83
C ALA A 47 -3.24 9.51 -9.26
N ARG A 48 -1.94 9.22 -9.13
CA ARG A 48 -1.35 7.95 -9.55
C ARG A 48 -0.30 7.43 -8.57
N ALA A 49 -0.03 6.14 -8.63
CA ALA A 49 1.06 5.48 -7.91
C ALA A 49 1.98 4.77 -8.90
N VAL A 50 3.28 4.71 -8.56
CA VAL A 50 4.27 3.85 -9.22
C VAL A 50 5.10 3.20 -8.11
N GLY A 51 4.95 1.91 -7.96
CA GLY A 51 5.52 1.17 -6.84
C GLY A 51 5.06 1.70 -5.49
N LYS A 52 5.99 2.28 -4.72
CA LYS A 52 5.70 2.87 -3.40
C LYS A 52 5.68 4.39 -3.42
N GLN A 53 5.65 5.00 -4.59
CA GLN A 53 5.57 6.45 -4.78
C GLN A 53 4.16 6.83 -5.19
N MET A 54 3.61 7.84 -4.55
CA MET A 54 2.34 8.44 -4.92
C MET A 54 2.59 9.83 -5.51
N PHE A 55 1.84 10.18 -6.54
CA PHE A 55 1.91 11.46 -7.23
C PHE A 55 0.50 12.02 -7.41
N LEU A 56 0.29 13.26 -6.99
CA LEU A 56 -0.94 14.03 -7.18
C LEU A 56 -0.60 15.24 -8.04
N GLU A 57 -1.20 15.33 -9.22
CA GLU A 57 -1.00 16.42 -10.17
C GLU A 57 -1.95 17.57 -9.91
N PHE A 58 -1.49 18.80 -10.17
CA PHE A 58 -2.29 20.03 -10.06
C PHE A 58 -2.27 20.82 -11.37
N ASP A 59 -3.29 21.66 -11.57
CA ASP A 59 -3.59 22.38 -12.82
C ASP A 59 -2.46 23.28 -13.36
N HIS A 60 -1.50 23.67 -12.52
CA HIS A 60 -0.30 24.41 -12.92
C HIS A 60 0.88 23.53 -13.32
N GLY A 61 0.71 22.21 -13.32
CA GLY A 61 1.68 21.22 -13.76
C GLY A 61 2.59 20.65 -12.67
N ASP A 62 2.61 21.22 -11.46
CA ASP A 62 3.38 20.66 -10.35
C ASP A 62 2.67 19.48 -9.69
N TRP A 63 3.47 18.65 -9.02
CA TRP A 63 3.04 17.39 -8.44
C TRP A 63 3.39 17.30 -6.96
N LEU A 64 2.44 16.92 -6.11
CA LEU A 64 2.76 16.48 -4.77
C LEU A 64 3.20 14.99 -4.84
N ARG A 65 4.49 14.77 -4.54
CA ARG A 65 5.04 13.41 -4.36
C ARG A 65 5.03 13.01 -2.90
N VAL A 66 4.53 11.79 -2.62
CA VAL A 66 4.56 11.20 -1.28
C VAL A 66 5.16 9.81 -1.31
N HIS A 67 6.07 9.54 -0.37
CA HIS A 67 6.56 8.21 -0.05
C HIS A 67 6.27 7.90 1.43
N LEU A 68 5.42 6.93 1.68
CA LEU A 68 4.96 6.64 3.04
C LEU A 68 6.06 6.11 3.95
N GLY A 69 7.02 5.33 3.40
CA GLY A 69 8.03 4.65 4.21
C GLY A 69 7.40 3.57 5.08
N ILE A 70 7.86 3.46 6.34
CA ILE A 70 7.43 2.42 7.26
C ILE A 70 6.21 2.86 8.09
N TYR A 71 6.12 4.16 8.40
CA TYR A 71 5.17 4.71 9.36
C TYR A 71 4.13 5.65 8.73
N GLY A 72 4.26 5.96 7.44
CA GLY A 72 3.36 6.86 6.75
C GLY A 72 1.97 6.26 6.56
N ALA A 73 0.95 7.12 6.67
CA ALA A 73 -0.43 6.76 6.39
C ALA A 73 -1.22 7.98 5.93
N TRP A 74 -2.25 7.73 5.12
CA TRP A 74 -3.30 8.67 4.82
C TRP A 74 -4.58 8.31 5.57
N ASP A 75 -5.18 9.30 6.22
CA ASP A 75 -6.48 9.19 6.87
C ASP A 75 -7.48 10.08 6.13
N PHE A 76 -8.60 9.49 5.73
CA PHE A 76 -9.69 10.16 5.05
C PHE A 76 -10.88 10.34 5.97
N ALA A 77 -11.58 11.47 5.87
CA ALA A 77 -12.76 11.78 6.66
C ALA A 77 -13.80 12.54 5.86
N GLY A 78 -15.06 12.52 6.29
CA GLY A 78 -16.19 13.14 5.60
C GLY A 78 -16.92 12.17 4.67
N ASP A 79 -17.49 12.69 3.58
CA ASP A 79 -18.26 11.93 2.58
C ASP A 79 -17.35 11.15 1.62
N VAL A 80 -16.52 10.25 2.14
CA VAL A 80 -15.53 9.50 1.38
C VAL A 80 -16.23 8.52 0.45
N ARG A 81 -16.00 8.66 -0.85
CA ARG A 81 -16.41 7.69 -1.87
C ARG A 81 -15.35 6.60 -1.97
N VAL A 82 -15.79 5.36 -2.14
CA VAL A 82 -14.89 4.23 -2.37
C VAL A 82 -14.75 4.01 -3.86
N ASP A 83 -13.51 3.80 -4.32
CA ASP A 83 -13.26 3.43 -5.72
C ASP A 83 -13.97 2.10 -6.03
N PRO A 84 -14.74 2.01 -7.15
CA PRO A 84 -15.53 0.81 -7.50
C PRO A 84 -14.69 -0.48 -7.65
N THR A 85 -13.38 -0.36 -7.88
CA THR A 85 -12.49 -1.50 -8.02
C THR A 85 -11.96 -2.03 -6.67
N ILE A 86 -12.21 -1.29 -5.59
CA ILE A 86 -11.81 -1.68 -4.23
C ILE A 86 -12.95 -2.47 -3.60
N GLN A 87 -12.66 -3.71 -3.21
CA GLN A 87 -13.56 -4.52 -2.40
C GLN A 87 -13.38 -4.19 -0.93
N ILE A 88 -14.50 -4.07 -0.22
CA ILE A 88 -14.53 -3.98 1.24
C ILE A 88 -15.30 -5.21 1.72
N HIS A 89 -14.71 -5.96 2.65
CA HIS A 89 -15.31 -7.18 3.14
C HIS A 89 -16.71 -6.92 3.72
N GLY A 90 -17.71 -7.64 3.20
CA GLY A 90 -19.13 -7.46 3.58
C GLY A 90 -19.83 -6.26 2.96
N TYR A 91 -19.24 -5.64 1.93
CA TYR A 91 -19.72 -4.42 1.30
C TYR A 91 -19.71 -4.50 -0.25
N THR A 92 -20.73 -3.92 -0.89
CA THR A 92 -20.80 -3.79 -2.35
C THR A 92 -20.23 -2.43 -2.77
N PRO A 93 -19.18 -2.39 -3.62
CA PRO A 93 -18.57 -1.13 -4.07
C PRO A 93 -19.55 -0.18 -4.73
N GLY A 94 -19.37 1.13 -4.53
CA GLY A 94 -20.02 2.19 -5.30
C GLY A 94 -21.27 2.82 -4.68
N HIS A 95 -21.74 2.40 -3.50
CA HIS A 95 -23.03 2.82 -2.96
C HIS A 95 -23.04 3.34 -1.53
N SER A 96 -21.90 3.65 -0.93
CA SER A 96 -21.87 4.16 0.45
C SER A 96 -20.91 5.29 0.69
N LYS A 97 -21.37 6.15 1.57
CA LYS A 97 -20.57 7.16 2.25
C LYS A 97 -20.02 6.53 3.54
N LEU A 98 -18.71 6.59 3.72
CA LEU A 98 -18.06 6.16 4.96
C LEU A 98 -17.98 7.37 5.90
N GLY A 99 -18.56 7.23 7.10
CA GLY A 99 -18.41 8.20 8.15
C GLY A 99 -17.01 8.17 8.77
N GLN A 100 -16.64 9.20 9.53
CA GLN A 100 -15.36 9.32 10.24
C GLN A 100 -15.07 8.17 11.22
N THR A 101 -16.11 7.46 11.67
CA THR A 101 -16.03 6.35 12.61
C THR A 101 -15.83 4.99 11.94
N GLY A 102 -15.73 4.93 10.60
CA GLY A 102 -15.73 3.67 9.86
C GLY A 102 -17.12 3.03 9.78
N GLU A 103 -18.18 3.74 10.17
CA GLU A 103 -19.55 3.32 9.95
C GLU A 103 -19.94 3.54 8.49
N TYR A 104 -20.60 2.56 7.91
CA TYR A 104 -21.13 2.67 6.55
C TYR A 104 -22.64 2.44 6.57
N SER A 105 -23.37 3.22 5.77
CA SER A 105 -24.79 3.02 5.57
C SER A 105 -24.99 2.00 4.45
N ARG A 106 -25.74 0.95 4.73
CA ARG A 106 -26.17 -0.01 3.72
C ARG A 106 -27.24 0.60 2.82
N PRO A 107 -27.42 0.11 1.57
CA PRO A 107 -28.49 0.56 0.69
C PRO A 107 -29.91 0.38 1.28
N ASP A 108 -30.06 -0.52 2.27
CA ASP A 108 -31.32 -0.76 3.01
C ASP A 108 -31.52 0.19 4.20
N GLY A 109 -30.64 1.18 4.39
CA GLY A 109 -30.71 2.15 5.49
C GLY A 109 -30.23 1.63 6.85
N ALA A 110 -29.77 0.38 6.93
CA ALA A 110 -29.20 -0.16 8.16
C ALA A 110 -27.79 0.37 8.36
N VAL A 111 -27.50 0.91 9.56
CA VAL A 111 -26.14 1.28 9.96
C VAL A 111 -25.37 -0.02 10.22
N GLY A 112 -24.39 -0.31 9.35
CA GLY A 112 -23.49 -1.44 9.56
C GLY A 112 -22.59 -1.17 10.74
N LYS A 113 -22.57 -2.09 11.71
CA LYS A 113 -21.61 -2.02 12.80
C LYS A 113 -20.20 -2.25 12.26
N HIS A 114 -19.34 -1.30 12.58
CA HIS A 114 -17.89 -1.31 12.56
C HIS A 114 -17.19 -2.47 11.82
N ILE A 115 -16.41 -2.14 10.81
CA ILE A 115 -15.30 -2.95 10.28
C ILE A 115 -14.16 -2.99 11.34
N SER A 116 -14.50 -3.21 12.60
CA SER A 116 -13.59 -2.97 13.74
C SER A 116 -12.47 -3.98 13.90
N ALA A 117 -12.58 -5.16 13.30
CA ALA A 117 -11.50 -6.16 13.33
C ALA A 117 -10.46 -5.92 12.22
N VAL A 118 -10.92 -5.45 11.08
CA VAL A 118 -10.15 -5.19 9.87
C VAL A 118 -9.41 -3.86 9.98
N ASP A 119 -10.05 -2.86 10.60
CA ASP A 119 -9.49 -1.53 10.86
C ASP A 119 -8.27 -1.55 11.81
N ARG A 120 -8.09 -2.63 12.59
CA ARG A 120 -6.99 -2.72 13.56
C ARG A 120 -5.62 -2.82 12.93
N ASP A 121 -5.50 -3.30 11.71
CA ASP A 121 -4.23 -3.48 11.03
C ASP A 121 -3.98 -2.50 9.88
N GLY A 122 -4.96 -1.71 9.45
CA GLY A 122 -4.83 -0.60 8.48
C GLY A 122 -4.51 -1.01 7.05
N GLU A 123 -4.57 -2.30 6.72
CA GLU A 123 -4.23 -2.78 5.38
C GLU A 123 -5.40 -2.70 4.40
N ASP A 124 -6.62 -2.92 4.87
CA ASP A 124 -7.85 -2.97 4.08
C ASP A 124 -8.84 -1.82 4.34
N SER A 125 -8.56 -0.97 5.30
CA SER A 125 -9.34 0.24 5.52
C SER A 125 -9.36 1.13 4.29
N VAL A 126 -10.47 1.80 4.04
CA VAL A 126 -10.61 2.84 3.02
C VAL A 126 -10.51 4.25 3.58
N THR A 127 -10.58 4.37 4.90
CA THR A 127 -10.48 5.64 5.62
C THR A 127 -9.12 5.85 6.28
N SER A 128 -8.31 4.80 6.46
CA SER A 128 -6.97 4.91 7.04
C SER A 128 -6.04 3.89 6.38
N ILE A 129 -5.33 4.29 5.34
CA ILE A 129 -4.49 3.41 4.51
C ILE A 129 -3.01 3.72 4.76
N GLY A 130 -2.23 2.69 5.09
CA GLY A 130 -0.79 2.82 5.32
C GLY A 130 -0.31 2.07 6.55
N ALA A 131 0.53 2.71 7.37
CA ALA A 131 1.05 2.07 8.58
C ALA A 131 -0.06 1.79 9.60
N PRO A 132 -0.06 0.60 10.25
CA PRO A 132 -1.03 0.27 11.26
C PRO A 132 -1.06 1.29 12.40
N ARG A 133 -2.24 1.59 12.93
CA ARG A 133 -2.46 2.58 14.01
C ARG A 133 -1.56 2.34 15.23
N ARG A 134 -1.35 1.07 15.62
CA ARG A 134 -0.45 0.70 16.73
C ARG A 134 1.01 1.10 16.51
N ALA A 135 1.48 1.11 15.25
CA ALA A 135 2.83 1.56 14.94
C ALA A 135 2.95 3.08 15.04
N ARG A 136 1.87 3.81 14.78
CA ARG A 136 1.79 5.27 14.87
C ARG A 136 1.70 5.77 16.31
N VAL A 137 0.93 5.09 17.16
CA VAL A 137 0.79 5.41 18.60
C VAL A 137 2.13 5.36 19.33
N ARG A 138 3.04 4.46 18.93
CA ARG A 138 4.42 4.42 19.48
C ARG A 138 5.27 5.64 19.14
N MET A 139 4.83 6.47 18.17
CA MET A 139 5.50 7.71 17.77
C MET A 139 4.87 8.97 18.39
N ALA A 140 4.34 8.88 19.62
CA ALA A 140 3.75 9.97 20.40
C ALA A 140 2.45 10.59 19.81
N GLU A 141 1.71 9.84 19.01
CA GLU A 141 0.32 10.17 18.75
C GLU A 141 -0.50 9.70 19.96
N GLN A 142 -0.81 10.60 20.87
CA GLN A 142 -1.76 10.32 21.93
C GLN A 142 -3.13 10.06 21.30
N ASP A 143 -3.71 8.90 21.60
CA ASP A 143 -5.15 8.69 21.44
C ASP A 143 -5.85 9.68 22.38
N SER A 144 -6.17 10.87 21.89
CA SER A 144 -7.27 11.59 22.48
C SER A 144 -8.51 10.75 22.17
N GLU A 145 -9.14 10.22 23.22
CA GLU A 145 -10.42 9.56 23.10
C GLU A 145 -11.32 10.42 22.23
N ARG A 146 -11.72 9.86 21.08
CA ARG A 146 -12.55 10.56 20.11
C ARG A 146 -13.99 10.52 20.61
N ASP A 147 -14.25 11.30 21.63
CA ASP A 147 -15.62 11.68 21.96
C ASP A 147 -15.94 12.95 21.16
N ASP A 148 -16.99 12.86 20.33
CA ASP A 148 -17.63 13.97 19.62
C ASP A 148 -17.01 14.50 18.31
N GLN A 149 -16.68 13.64 17.35
CA GLN A 149 -16.29 14.07 15.98
C GLN A 149 -17.48 14.07 15.01
N ARG A 150 -18.57 14.75 15.32
CA ARG A 150 -19.70 14.96 14.39
C ARG A 150 -19.50 16.18 13.48
N ALA A 151 -18.52 17.02 13.75
CA ALA A 151 -18.23 18.20 12.95
C ALA A 151 -17.27 17.90 11.80
N PHE A 152 -17.61 18.35 10.60
CA PHE A 152 -16.70 18.36 9.44
C PHE A 152 -16.27 19.80 9.15
N PRO A 153 -15.00 20.07 8.87
CA PRO A 153 -13.86 19.13 8.90
C PRO A 153 -13.42 18.77 10.32
N PRO A 154 -12.89 17.55 10.55
CA PRO A 154 -12.35 17.17 11.84
C PRO A 154 -11.08 17.98 12.15
N ASP A 155 -10.82 18.21 13.44
CA ASP A 155 -9.54 18.76 13.86
C ASP A 155 -8.36 17.87 13.45
N PRO A 156 -7.21 18.44 13.05
CA PRO A 156 -6.01 17.66 12.78
C PRO A 156 -5.55 16.92 14.04
N VAL A 157 -5.44 15.58 13.97
CA VAL A 157 -4.98 14.76 15.10
C VAL A 157 -3.53 14.36 14.89
N GLY A 158 -2.67 14.65 15.88
CA GLY A 158 -1.25 14.29 15.87
C GLY A 158 -0.42 15.10 14.85
N GLN A 159 0.60 14.47 14.29
CA GLN A 159 1.60 15.11 13.43
C GLN A 159 1.19 15.08 11.95
N VAL A 160 0.16 15.84 11.57
CA VAL A 160 -0.30 15.94 10.17
C VAL A 160 0.70 16.74 9.34
N ARG A 161 1.36 16.08 8.38
CA ARG A 161 2.35 16.67 7.46
C ARG A 161 1.70 17.57 6.43
N VAL A 162 0.67 17.07 5.78
CA VAL A 162 -0.18 17.81 4.85
C VAL A 162 -1.62 17.38 5.03
N ARG A 163 -2.52 18.37 4.96
CA ARG A 163 -3.96 18.19 4.92
C ARG A 163 -4.49 18.73 3.60
N LEU A 164 -5.29 17.92 2.90
CA LEU A 164 -6.09 18.36 1.76
C LEU A 164 -7.56 18.34 2.17
N LEU A 165 -8.26 19.45 1.98
CA LEU A 165 -9.63 19.64 2.42
C LEU A 165 -10.49 20.15 1.27
N THR A 166 -11.52 19.42 0.89
CA THR A 166 -12.62 19.85 0.02
C THR A 166 -13.84 20.23 0.87
N GLU A 167 -14.95 20.59 0.23
CA GLU A 167 -16.21 20.86 0.97
C GLU A 167 -16.72 19.64 1.73
N THR A 168 -16.41 18.42 1.29
CA THR A 168 -17.02 17.19 1.83
C THR A 168 -16.01 16.13 2.26
N VAL A 169 -14.74 16.22 1.83
CA VAL A 169 -13.72 15.20 2.14
C VAL A 169 -12.44 15.88 2.62
N CYS A 170 -11.87 15.29 3.66
CA CYS A 170 -10.57 15.65 4.22
C CYS A 170 -9.61 14.49 4.09
N ALA A 171 -8.35 14.74 3.72
CA ALA A 171 -7.26 13.76 3.71
C ALA A 171 -6.06 14.28 4.49
N ASP A 172 -5.63 13.54 5.50
CA ASP A 172 -4.49 13.84 6.38
C ASP A 172 -3.35 12.87 6.19
N LEU A 173 -2.16 13.38 5.82
CA LEU A 173 -0.93 12.59 5.75
C LEU A 173 -0.15 12.68 7.04
N ARG A 174 0.23 11.52 7.59
CA ARG A 174 1.10 11.42 8.77
C ARG A 174 2.31 10.54 8.50
N GLY A 175 3.44 10.86 9.15
CA GLY A 175 4.66 10.05 9.19
C GLY A 175 5.30 9.67 7.84
N PRO A 176 5.16 10.44 6.74
CA PRO A 176 5.80 10.08 5.47
C PRO A 176 7.31 10.21 5.55
N THR A 177 8.02 9.42 4.76
CA THR A 177 9.46 9.55 4.55
C THR A 177 9.79 10.69 3.59
N ALA A 178 8.96 10.88 2.54
CA ALA A 178 9.03 12.03 1.64
C ALA A 178 7.64 12.63 1.43
N CYS A 179 7.59 13.98 1.40
CA CYS A 179 6.42 14.77 1.06
C CYS A 179 6.96 16.08 0.47
N GLU A 180 6.87 16.23 -0.84
CA GLU A 180 7.51 17.34 -1.57
C GLU A 180 6.71 17.69 -2.83
N VAL A 181 6.79 18.95 -3.26
CA VAL A 181 6.24 19.39 -4.54
C VAL A 181 7.35 19.31 -5.57
N LEU A 182 7.05 18.69 -6.71
CA LEU A 182 7.96 18.45 -7.82
C LEU A 182 7.41 19.03 -9.10
N THR A 183 8.29 19.60 -9.92
CA THR A 183 8.02 19.94 -11.32
C THR A 183 7.88 18.66 -12.17
N PRO A 184 7.24 18.72 -13.36
CA PRO A 184 7.14 17.56 -14.26
C PRO A 184 8.49 16.90 -14.56
N GLY A 185 9.52 17.71 -14.82
CA GLY A 185 10.86 17.17 -15.10
C GLY A 185 11.54 16.49 -13.90
N GLU A 186 11.18 16.83 -12.68
CA GLU A 186 11.65 16.12 -11.48
C GLU A 186 10.86 14.83 -11.26
N VAL A 187 9.56 14.82 -11.54
CA VAL A 187 8.75 13.59 -11.54
C VAL A 187 9.33 12.59 -12.54
N ASP A 188 9.64 13.00 -13.76
CA ASP A 188 10.25 12.15 -14.78
C ASP A 188 11.57 11.54 -14.29
N LYS A 189 12.42 12.31 -13.61
CA LYS A 189 13.67 11.79 -13.02
C LYS A 189 13.42 10.75 -11.94
N VAL A 190 12.33 10.87 -11.16
CA VAL A 190 11.96 9.86 -10.17
C VAL A 190 11.47 8.60 -10.87
N LEU A 191 10.57 8.74 -11.86
CA LEU A 191 9.98 7.63 -12.60
C LEU A 191 11.03 6.82 -13.38
N GLN A 192 11.99 7.48 -14.01
CA GLN A 192 13.09 6.83 -14.75
C GLN A 192 13.97 5.91 -13.88
N ARG A 193 14.03 6.19 -12.57
CA ARG A 193 14.78 5.36 -11.61
C ARG A 193 14.01 4.14 -11.14
N LEU A 194 12.71 4.07 -11.37
CA LEU A 194 11.88 2.96 -10.93
C LEU A 194 11.90 1.81 -11.95
N GLY A 195 11.78 0.63 -11.42
CA GLY A 195 11.51 -0.57 -12.19
C GLY A 195 10.08 -0.60 -12.69
N PRO A 196 9.73 -1.60 -13.51
CA PRO A 196 8.37 -1.81 -13.95
C PRO A 196 7.43 -2.06 -12.77
N ASP A 197 6.17 -1.67 -12.95
CA ASP A 197 5.09 -1.82 -11.97
C ASP A 197 3.86 -2.40 -12.68
N PRO A 198 3.51 -3.68 -12.45
CA PRO A 198 2.44 -4.35 -13.18
C PRO A 198 1.04 -3.78 -12.89
N ALA A 199 0.87 -2.99 -11.83
CA ALA A 199 -0.41 -2.32 -11.58
C ALA A 199 -0.65 -1.14 -12.54
N ASN A 200 0.41 -0.57 -13.12
CA ASN A 200 0.31 0.47 -14.14
C ASN A 200 0.33 -0.12 -15.54
N GLU A 201 1.26 -1.05 -15.80
CA GLU A 201 1.43 -1.64 -17.12
C GLU A 201 1.90 -3.09 -16.99
N ASN A 202 0.98 -4.03 -17.23
CA ASN A 202 1.27 -5.46 -17.24
C ASN A 202 1.35 -5.97 -18.68
N THR A 203 2.47 -5.66 -19.34
CA THR A 203 2.74 -6.05 -20.72
C THR A 203 3.95 -6.98 -20.79
N PRO A 204 4.11 -7.77 -21.88
CA PRO A 204 5.32 -8.54 -22.11
C PRO A 204 6.60 -7.68 -22.08
N ALA A 205 6.55 -6.45 -22.61
CA ALA A 205 7.70 -5.55 -22.61
C ALA A 205 8.15 -5.13 -21.20
N GLU A 206 7.21 -4.83 -20.30
CA GLU A 206 7.53 -4.49 -18.91
C GLU A 206 8.00 -5.73 -18.12
N ARG A 207 7.46 -6.91 -18.40
CA ARG A 207 7.96 -8.18 -17.86
C ARG A 207 9.40 -8.43 -18.31
N ASP A 208 9.69 -8.32 -19.62
CA ASP A 208 11.02 -8.53 -20.16
C ASP A 208 12.01 -7.51 -19.56
N ARG A 209 11.60 -6.26 -19.38
CA ARG A 209 12.39 -5.24 -18.70
C ARG A 209 12.73 -5.60 -17.24
N PHE A 210 11.82 -6.24 -16.49
CA PHE A 210 12.12 -6.80 -15.18
C PHE A 210 13.11 -7.95 -15.28
N VAL A 211 12.87 -8.92 -16.17
CA VAL A 211 13.72 -10.10 -16.37
C VAL A 211 15.14 -9.70 -16.71
N ASP A 212 15.33 -8.78 -17.66
CA ASP A 212 16.63 -8.25 -18.06
C ASP A 212 17.38 -7.60 -16.89
N ARG A 213 16.67 -6.77 -16.09
CA ARG A 213 17.28 -6.12 -14.94
C ARG A 213 17.64 -7.09 -13.82
N ALA A 214 16.81 -8.08 -13.56
CA ALA A 214 17.03 -9.07 -12.52
C ALA A 214 18.17 -10.03 -12.93
N SER A 215 18.15 -10.59 -14.15
CA SER A 215 19.15 -11.53 -14.64
C SER A 215 20.55 -10.91 -14.80
N ALA A 216 20.65 -9.58 -14.88
CA ALA A 216 21.95 -8.90 -14.88
C ALA A 216 22.59 -8.81 -13.48
N LYS A 217 21.85 -9.11 -12.40
CA LYS A 217 22.34 -8.94 -11.01
C LYS A 217 22.98 -10.22 -10.47
N ARG A 218 24.22 -10.12 -9.98
CA ARG A 218 24.88 -11.19 -9.23
C ARG A 218 24.50 -11.25 -7.75
N THR A 219 23.66 -10.32 -7.33
CA THR A 219 23.15 -10.21 -5.96
C THR A 219 22.05 -11.24 -5.72
N ALA A 220 21.91 -11.71 -4.49
CA ALA A 220 20.85 -12.61 -4.07
C ALA A 220 19.46 -12.10 -4.45
N ILE A 221 18.60 -12.97 -5.00
CA ILE A 221 17.27 -12.60 -5.51
C ILE A 221 16.41 -11.94 -4.42
N GLY A 222 16.55 -12.33 -3.16
CA GLY A 222 15.85 -11.71 -2.04
C GLY A 222 16.21 -10.23 -1.83
N LEU A 223 17.40 -9.78 -2.26
CA LEU A 223 17.78 -8.37 -2.28
C LEU A 223 17.32 -7.69 -3.56
N VAL A 224 17.39 -8.38 -4.69
CA VAL A 224 17.01 -7.86 -6.02
C VAL A 224 15.54 -7.51 -6.07
N LEU A 225 14.65 -8.33 -5.52
CA LEU A 225 13.22 -8.03 -5.43
C LEU A 225 12.89 -6.81 -4.56
N MET A 226 13.78 -6.44 -3.62
CA MET A 226 13.62 -5.22 -2.80
C MET A 226 14.15 -3.96 -3.48
N ASP A 227 14.93 -4.10 -4.56
CA ASP A 227 15.47 -2.98 -5.34
C ASP A 227 14.37 -2.38 -6.24
N GLN A 228 13.84 -1.23 -5.82
CA GLN A 228 12.77 -0.54 -6.54
C GLN A 228 13.16 -0.10 -7.95
N SER A 229 14.45 -0.12 -8.30
CA SER A 229 14.93 0.13 -9.66
C SER A 229 14.82 -1.11 -10.54
N VAL A 230 14.71 -2.30 -9.98
CA VAL A 230 14.54 -3.57 -10.71
C VAL A 230 13.06 -3.89 -10.86
N LEU A 231 12.32 -3.84 -9.77
CA LEU A 231 10.88 -4.13 -9.72
C LEU A 231 10.21 -3.21 -8.68
N ALA A 232 9.28 -2.40 -9.12
CA ALA A 232 8.64 -1.42 -8.24
C ALA A 232 7.51 -2.07 -7.40
N GLY A 233 7.35 -1.59 -6.17
CA GLY A 233 6.22 -1.94 -5.30
C GLY A 233 6.48 -3.04 -4.29
N ILE A 234 7.36 -4.00 -4.56
CA ILE A 234 7.65 -5.10 -3.64
C ILE A 234 8.32 -4.60 -2.37
N GLY A 235 7.80 -5.06 -1.24
CA GLY A 235 8.40 -4.88 0.07
C GLY A 235 8.70 -6.21 0.73
N ASN A 236 8.78 -6.18 2.06
CA ASN A 236 9.27 -7.32 2.82
C ASN A 236 8.29 -8.50 2.85
N VAL A 237 6.98 -8.20 2.79
CA VAL A 237 5.94 -9.23 2.76
C VAL A 237 5.98 -9.95 1.41
N TYR A 238 5.79 -9.20 0.33
CA TYR A 238 5.76 -9.79 -1.00
C TYR A 238 7.08 -10.46 -1.38
N ARG A 239 8.24 -9.94 -0.97
CA ARG A 239 9.52 -10.63 -1.15
C ARG A 239 9.50 -12.04 -0.59
N ALA A 240 9.11 -12.18 0.68
CA ALA A 240 9.11 -13.47 1.35
C ALA A 240 8.10 -14.44 0.70
N GLU A 241 6.90 -13.97 0.43
CA GLU A 241 5.80 -14.77 -0.10
C GLU A 241 6.03 -15.20 -1.55
N LEU A 242 6.48 -14.30 -2.43
CA LEU A 242 6.77 -14.61 -3.83
C LEU A 242 7.88 -15.66 -3.95
N LEU A 243 8.98 -15.51 -3.20
CA LEU A 243 10.08 -16.48 -3.24
C LEU A 243 9.66 -17.84 -2.68
N PHE A 244 8.84 -17.87 -1.62
CA PHE A 244 8.28 -19.14 -1.13
C PHE A 244 7.38 -19.81 -2.16
N ARG A 245 6.48 -19.06 -2.80
CA ARG A 245 5.54 -19.56 -3.81
C ARG A 245 6.27 -20.13 -5.02
N ALA A 246 7.33 -19.45 -5.44
CA ALA A 246 8.21 -19.87 -6.52
C ALA A 246 9.16 -21.04 -6.14
N GLY A 247 9.31 -21.37 -4.85
CA GLY A 247 10.26 -22.37 -4.39
C GLY A 247 11.72 -21.97 -4.50
N ILE A 248 12.01 -20.68 -4.63
CA ILE A 248 13.36 -20.16 -4.87
C ILE A 248 14.02 -19.79 -3.54
N ASP A 249 15.25 -20.29 -3.33
CA ASP A 249 16.10 -19.88 -2.19
C ASP A 249 16.39 -18.36 -2.31
N PRO A 250 16.06 -17.56 -1.29
CA PRO A 250 16.31 -16.12 -1.28
C PRO A 250 17.78 -15.71 -1.52
N HIS A 251 18.72 -16.60 -1.23
CA HIS A 251 20.16 -16.37 -1.35
C HIS A 251 20.70 -16.63 -2.77
N THR A 252 19.92 -17.27 -3.61
CA THR A 252 20.32 -17.58 -4.99
C THR A 252 20.66 -16.29 -5.75
N PRO A 253 21.85 -16.20 -6.40
CA PRO A 253 22.17 -15.07 -7.25
C PRO A 253 21.12 -14.94 -8.37
N ALA A 254 20.58 -13.74 -8.58
CA ALA A 254 19.49 -13.54 -9.52
C ALA A 254 19.87 -13.89 -10.97
N ASN A 255 21.14 -13.73 -11.34
CA ASN A 255 21.65 -14.10 -12.66
C ASN A 255 21.85 -15.62 -12.87
N SER A 256 21.63 -16.45 -11.85
CA SER A 256 21.66 -17.92 -11.95
C SER A 256 20.25 -18.53 -12.00
N ILE A 257 19.20 -17.70 -11.91
CA ILE A 257 17.82 -18.14 -11.99
C ILE A 257 17.41 -18.21 -13.47
N ASP A 258 16.69 -19.29 -13.84
CA ASP A 258 16.14 -19.42 -15.17
C ASP A 258 15.22 -18.24 -15.53
N LEU A 259 15.31 -17.78 -16.78
CA LEU A 259 14.48 -16.65 -17.26
C LEU A 259 12.99 -16.95 -17.10
N ALA A 260 12.55 -18.18 -17.38
CA ALA A 260 11.16 -18.61 -17.19
C ALA A 260 10.70 -18.52 -15.72
N ALA A 261 11.59 -18.78 -14.76
CA ALA A 261 11.28 -18.61 -13.33
C ALA A 261 11.17 -17.12 -12.95
N LEU A 262 11.98 -16.24 -13.55
CA LEU A 262 11.84 -14.79 -13.37
C LEU A 262 10.54 -14.28 -14.01
N GLU A 263 10.16 -14.76 -15.19
CA GLU A 263 8.87 -14.43 -15.82
C GLU A 263 7.70 -14.87 -14.93
N ALA A 264 7.76 -16.08 -14.38
CA ALA A 264 6.74 -16.57 -13.44
C ALA A 264 6.65 -15.73 -12.15
N LEU A 265 7.78 -15.21 -11.65
CA LEU A 265 7.79 -14.26 -10.53
C LEU A 265 7.07 -12.95 -10.87
N TRP A 266 7.23 -12.44 -12.10
CA TRP A 266 6.49 -11.26 -12.56
C TRP A 266 4.98 -11.52 -12.59
N ASP A 267 4.57 -12.65 -13.20
CA ASP A 267 3.15 -12.99 -13.33
C ASP A 267 2.49 -13.19 -11.96
N ASP A 268 3.19 -13.84 -11.04
CA ASP A 268 2.71 -14.03 -9.67
C ASP A 268 2.68 -12.70 -8.89
N TRP A 269 3.66 -11.82 -9.10
CA TRP A 269 3.66 -10.48 -8.54
C TRP A 269 2.47 -9.66 -9.04
N ALA A 270 2.21 -9.65 -10.35
CA ALA A 270 1.07 -8.94 -10.92
C ALA A 270 -0.26 -9.41 -10.30
N LYS A 271 -0.43 -10.73 -10.15
CA LYS A 271 -1.59 -11.34 -9.50
C LYS A 271 -1.73 -10.92 -8.03
N LEU A 272 -0.66 -11.05 -7.24
CA LEU A 272 -0.71 -10.73 -5.81
C LEU A 272 -0.88 -9.23 -5.56
N LEU A 273 -0.30 -8.39 -6.41
CA LEU A 273 -0.47 -6.94 -6.36
C LEU A 273 -1.93 -6.55 -6.61
N ASP A 274 -2.57 -7.13 -7.63
CA ASP A 274 -3.99 -6.89 -7.94
C ASP A 274 -4.91 -7.34 -6.79
N ILE A 275 -4.66 -8.51 -6.21
CA ILE A 275 -5.37 -8.98 -4.99
C ILE A 275 -5.21 -7.94 -3.87
N GLY A 276 -3.99 -7.51 -3.59
CA GLY A 276 -3.71 -6.54 -2.54
C GLY A 276 -4.38 -5.19 -2.78
N ILE A 277 -4.41 -4.71 -4.02
CA ILE A 277 -5.08 -3.47 -4.41
C ILE A 277 -6.60 -3.60 -4.25
N THR A 278 -7.17 -4.69 -4.73
CA THR A 278 -8.61 -4.91 -4.76
C THR A 278 -9.16 -5.17 -3.37
N VAL A 279 -8.55 -6.11 -2.65
CA VAL A 279 -9.03 -6.60 -1.34
C VAL A 279 -8.52 -5.74 -0.17
N GLY A 280 -7.32 -5.13 -0.31
CA GLY A 280 -6.64 -4.40 0.75
C GLY A 280 -5.80 -5.27 1.66
N GLN A 281 -5.86 -6.58 1.50
CA GLN A 281 -5.07 -7.55 2.25
C GLN A 281 -4.10 -8.28 1.32
N MET A 282 -2.88 -8.50 1.80
CA MET A 282 -1.88 -9.31 1.07
C MET A 282 -2.19 -10.80 1.27
N ILE A 283 -3.21 -11.30 0.58
CA ILE A 283 -3.56 -12.74 0.60
C ILE A 283 -2.67 -13.45 -0.41
N THR A 284 -1.80 -14.32 0.07
CA THR A 284 -0.78 -15.01 -0.74
C THR A 284 -1.01 -16.51 -0.85
N ILE A 285 -1.92 -17.06 -0.05
CA ILE A 285 -2.34 -18.46 -0.12
C ILE A 285 -3.41 -18.59 -1.21
N ASP A 286 -3.16 -19.46 -2.19
CA ASP A 286 -4.10 -19.72 -3.28
C ASP A 286 -5.25 -20.64 -2.84
N GLY A 287 -6.39 -20.54 -3.56
CA GLY A 287 -7.52 -21.46 -3.44
C GLY A 287 -8.30 -21.33 -2.13
N LEU A 288 -8.15 -20.22 -1.42
CA LEU A 288 -8.98 -19.97 -0.24
C LEU A 288 -10.40 -19.60 -0.66
N GLU A 289 -11.40 -20.31 -0.09
CA GLU A 289 -12.82 -20.10 -0.36
C GLU A 289 -13.63 -20.10 0.93
N GLY A 290 -14.82 -19.48 0.91
CA GLY A 290 -15.78 -19.50 2.01
C GLY A 290 -15.16 -19.10 3.35
N ALA A 291 -15.31 -19.95 4.37
CA ALA A 291 -14.85 -19.67 5.73
C ALA A 291 -13.33 -19.54 5.85
N ASP A 292 -12.54 -20.19 4.98
CA ASP A 292 -11.08 -20.10 4.98
C ASP A 292 -10.63 -18.75 4.42
N TYR A 293 -11.28 -18.29 3.35
CA TYR A 293 -11.07 -16.92 2.82
C TYR A 293 -11.44 -15.86 3.85
N ASP A 294 -12.57 -16.03 4.53
CA ASP A 294 -13.01 -15.12 5.59
C ASP A 294 -12.04 -15.09 6.78
N ARG A 295 -11.41 -16.22 7.12
CA ARG A 295 -10.35 -16.25 8.14
C ARG A 295 -9.10 -15.49 7.65
N ALA A 296 -8.66 -15.75 6.43
CA ALA A 296 -7.50 -15.06 5.86
C ALA A 296 -7.65 -13.54 5.81
N LEU A 297 -8.87 -13.03 5.61
CA LEU A 297 -9.16 -11.61 5.70
C LEU A 297 -8.98 -11.06 7.12
N ARG A 298 -9.33 -11.82 8.17
CA ARG A 298 -9.26 -11.37 9.56
C ARG A 298 -7.95 -11.68 10.25
N GLU A 299 -7.32 -12.81 9.89
CA GLU A 299 -6.17 -13.37 10.59
C GLU A 299 -4.95 -13.43 9.68
N ARG A 300 -3.89 -12.70 10.05
CA ARG A 300 -2.67 -12.60 9.23
C ARG A 300 -2.03 -13.96 9.01
N ASP A 301 -2.01 -14.82 10.01
CA ASP A 301 -1.36 -16.12 9.97
C ASP A 301 -2.06 -17.09 9.00
N GLU A 302 -3.33 -16.79 8.67
CA GLU A 302 -4.13 -17.57 7.72
C GLU A 302 -4.00 -17.11 6.27
N ARG A 303 -3.38 -15.94 6.01
CA ARG A 303 -3.22 -15.37 4.65
C ARG A 303 -1.83 -15.51 4.05
N HIS A 304 -0.80 -15.82 4.90
CA HIS A 304 0.60 -15.91 4.49
C HIS A 304 1.14 -17.34 4.60
N TRP A 305 2.12 -17.65 3.74
CA TRP A 305 2.86 -18.90 3.79
C TRP A 305 4.01 -18.87 4.79
N VAL A 306 4.77 -17.78 4.83
CA VAL A 306 6.00 -17.67 5.64
C VAL A 306 6.12 -16.38 6.43
N TYR A 307 5.51 -15.27 5.96
CA TYR A 307 5.75 -13.96 6.57
C TYR A 307 5.22 -13.86 7.99
N LYS A 308 6.12 -13.61 8.94
CA LYS A 308 5.88 -13.56 10.40
C LYS A 308 5.37 -14.88 11.01
N LEU A 309 5.74 -15.99 10.40
CA LEU A 309 5.46 -17.33 10.89
C LEU A 309 6.74 -18.03 11.36
N GLU A 310 7.78 -17.29 11.74
CA GLU A 310 9.03 -17.85 12.22
C GLU A 310 8.84 -18.85 13.36
N GLY A 311 9.53 -19.98 13.29
CA GLY A 311 9.49 -21.04 14.28
C GLY A 311 8.23 -21.93 14.21
N THR A 312 7.23 -21.58 13.39
CA THR A 312 6.06 -22.48 13.16
C THR A 312 6.34 -23.45 12.02
N PRO A 313 5.68 -24.64 12.02
CA PRO A 313 5.77 -25.56 10.88
C PRO A 313 5.27 -24.96 9.59
N CYS A 314 6.02 -25.10 8.51
CA CYS A 314 5.60 -24.73 7.17
C CYS A 314 4.32 -25.46 6.77
N LYS A 315 3.30 -24.75 6.31
CA LYS A 315 2.01 -25.30 5.87
C LYS A 315 2.14 -26.29 4.68
N ARG A 316 3.28 -26.25 3.94
CA ARG A 316 3.52 -27.13 2.77
C ARG A 316 4.34 -28.36 3.11
N CYS A 317 5.44 -28.25 3.89
CA CYS A 317 6.38 -29.36 4.12
C CYS A 317 6.66 -29.69 5.59
N GLY A 318 6.12 -28.92 6.54
CA GLY A 318 6.32 -29.15 7.98
C GLY A 318 7.65 -28.64 8.56
N THR A 319 8.63 -28.26 7.72
CA THR A 319 9.89 -27.66 8.20
C THR A 319 9.61 -26.32 8.87
N ASN A 320 10.24 -26.04 10.00
CA ASN A 320 10.03 -24.75 10.69
C ASN A 320 10.49 -23.57 9.82
N ILE A 321 9.65 -22.53 9.76
CA ILE A 321 9.97 -21.28 9.05
C ILE A 321 11.16 -20.61 9.71
N THR A 322 12.16 -20.30 8.90
CA THR A 322 13.39 -19.64 9.30
C THR A 322 13.22 -18.12 9.27
N LEU A 323 13.77 -17.46 10.31
CA LEU A 323 13.93 -16.01 10.36
C LEU A 323 15.41 -15.66 10.33
N GLU A 324 15.80 -14.78 9.43
CA GLU A 324 17.15 -14.22 9.38
C GLU A 324 17.13 -12.75 8.97
N GLU A 325 18.28 -12.11 8.92
CA GLU A 325 18.41 -10.74 8.41
C GLU A 325 19.02 -10.77 7.00
N MET A 326 18.33 -10.14 6.05
CA MET A 326 18.83 -9.91 4.70
C MET A 326 18.61 -8.45 4.29
N GLY A 327 19.70 -7.73 4.01
CA GLY A 327 19.63 -6.30 3.64
C GLY A 327 19.03 -5.41 4.73
N LYS A 328 19.38 -5.63 5.98
CA LYS A 328 18.85 -4.92 7.17
C LYS A 328 17.33 -5.09 7.35
N ARG A 329 16.77 -6.15 6.81
CA ARG A 329 15.34 -6.49 6.92
C ARG A 329 15.19 -7.94 7.31
N LYS A 330 14.16 -8.23 8.13
CA LYS A 330 13.78 -9.59 8.47
C LYS A 330 13.36 -10.35 7.22
N LEU A 331 13.97 -11.49 6.94
CA LEU A 331 13.59 -12.43 5.90
C LEU A 331 12.96 -13.65 6.55
N TYR A 332 11.81 -14.05 6.04
CA TYR A 332 11.09 -15.26 6.45
C TYR A 332 11.07 -16.21 5.27
N TRP A 333 11.51 -17.45 5.46
CA TRP A 333 11.59 -18.42 4.39
C TRP A 333 11.57 -19.86 4.92
N CYS A 334 11.33 -20.83 4.06
CA CYS A 334 11.30 -22.26 4.40
C CYS A 334 12.44 -23.01 3.70
N ALA A 335 13.45 -23.43 4.45
CA ALA A 335 14.58 -24.19 3.91
C ALA A 335 14.19 -25.57 3.34
N GLY A 336 13.01 -26.09 3.68
CA GLY A 336 12.50 -27.34 3.12
C GLY A 336 11.75 -27.21 1.79
N CYS A 337 11.34 -25.96 1.40
CA CYS A 337 10.59 -25.70 0.17
C CYS A 337 11.34 -24.87 -0.85
N GLN A 338 12.35 -24.11 -0.42
CA GLN A 338 13.06 -23.13 -1.24
C GLN A 338 14.50 -23.61 -1.47
N HIS A 339 14.85 -23.89 -2.72
CA HIS A 339 16.13 -24.51 -3.12
C HIS A 339 16.83 -23.69 -4.20
#